data_f0dbd7b9fe986da244402b6e952bdfba
#
_entry.id   f0dbd7b9fe986da244402b6e952bdfba
#
_cell.length_a   1.000
_cell.length_b   1.000
_cell.length_c   1.000
_cell.angle_alpha   90.00
_cell.angle_beta   90.00
_cell.angle_gamma   90.00
#
_symmetry.space_group_name_H-M   'P 1'
#
loop_
_entity.id
_entity.type
_entity.pdbx_description
1 polymer ?
#
loop_
_entity_poly.entity_id
_entity_poly.type
_entity_poly.pdbx_seq_one_letter_code
_entity_poly.pdbx_strand_id
1 'polypeptide(L)'
;MKNLRKLFCVACAVFFFTSCEETYNDKLFWPGEISQEYGSYIKPYTLDLTYSGEKLIGKTASFKTEDSETGTLTLNGIIPGEVTTPISRIKLNENGEKDAYTFSGTNITMGGVTVKYNGIITPKAMKLSLDVTMAHANNLAHTYAFPAYSHTTNEEATIRNSGASYVNITTKEGAESIAPIVLQMQQMATNILDVLFPYVLKNITLEKDGIVTANYTTSPIDMKEIMEVANAGKTDAEFRGLIGQRTYVSSPKGLAYWNQTGDKAFVVQLNIPAIISLIAENNGQQIDPQLIAGISEALLKSDPARLKLALSTLNMILNNEIITYILKMDDNTFVTLLSWMRNGIPMGISQATKDHTYIYLKKETLTPFINIIDILLKTNLDEVVALFDKMEIGVDLTCLLYTSDAADD
;
A
#
# COMPACT_ATOMS: atom_id res chain seq x y z
N MET A 1 -33.87 67.31 11.81
CA MET A 1 -33.13 66.15 12.41
C MET A 1 -33.39 64.80 11.77
N LYS A 2 -34.53 64.53 11.13
CA LYS A 2 -34.79 63.27 10.43
C LYS A 2 -33.97 63.06 9.14
N ASN A 3 -33.61 64.08 8.41
CA ASN A 3 -32.88 64.03 7.17
C ASN A 3 -31.35 63.82 7.38
N LEU A 4 -30.81 64.29 8.50
CA LEU A 4 -29.40 64.14 8.84
C LEU A 4 -29.03 62.70 9.22
N ARG A 5 -29.97 61.96 9.86
CA ARG A 5 -29.79 60.52 10.17
C ARG A 5 -29.79 59.63 8.91
N LYS A 6 -30.58 59.97 7.89
CA LYS A 6 -30.58 59.23 6.60
C LYS A 6 -29.32 59.46 5.80
N LEU A 7 -28.76 60.68 5.87
CA LEU A 7 -27.50 61.00 5.18
C LEU A 7 -26.30 60.28 5.83
N PHE A 8 -26.33 60.14 7.18
CA PHE A 8 -25.27 59.41 7.91
C PHE A 8 -25.31 57.90 7.67
N CYS A 9 -26.50 57.29 7.55
CA CYS A 9 -26.63 55.86 7.20
C CYS A 9 -26.19 55.55 5.77
N VAL A 10 -26.44 56.46 4.82
CA VAL A 10 -25.97 56.29 3.43
C VAL A 10 -24.45 56.48 3.34
N ALA A 11 -23.87 57.44 4.06
CA ALA A 11 -22.41 57.62 4.12
C ALA A 11 -21.71 56.41 4.76
N CYS A 12 -22.24 55.84 5.87
CA CYS A 12 -21.68 54.61 6.46
C CYS A 12 -21.80 53.39 5.53
N ALA A 13 -22.90 53.23 4.78
CA ALA A 13 -23.05 52.15 3.84
C ALA A 13 -22.05 52.25 2.67
N VAL A 14 -21.74 53.44 2.18
CA VAL A 14 -20.75 53.64 1.10
C VAL A 14 -19.33 53.35 1.60
N PHE A 15 -19.00 53.71 2.85
CA PHE A 15 -17.67 53.40 3.41
C PHE A 15 -17.43 51.91 3.72
N PHE A 16 -18.49 51.15 3.93
CA PHE A 16 -18.34 49.68 4.13
C PHE A 16 -18.17 48.90 2.81
N PHE A 17 -18.58 49.45 1.68
CA PHE A 17 -18.39 48.78 0.36
C PHE A 17 -17.06 49.12 -0.31
N THR A 18 -16.40 50.22 0.04
CA THR A 18 -15.14 50.62 -0.58
C THR A 18 -13.89 50.04 0.11
N SER A 19 -14.01 49.41 1.30
CA SER A 19 -12.86 48.92 2.03
C SER A 19 -12.57 47.42 1.79
N CYS A 20 -13.44 46.72 1.04
CA CYS A 20 -13.21 45.27 0.72
C CYS A 20 -12.73 45.01 -0.71
N GLU A 21 -12.80 45.99 -1.64
CA GLU A 21 -12.41 45.80 -3.04
C GLU A 21 -10.93 46.02 -3.32
N GLU A 22 -10.23 46.81 -2.51
CA GLU A 22 -8.83 47.16 -2.82
C GLU A 22 -7.81 46.07 -2.45
N THR A 23 -8.15 45.12 -1.60
CA THR A 23 -7.17 44.14 -1.10
C THR A 23 -7.02 42.92 -2.02
N TYR A 24 -7.94 42.69 -2.96
CA TYR A 24 -7.93 41.51 -3.84
C TYR A 24 -7.67 41.80 -5.31
N ASN A 25 -7.72 43.08 -5.74
CA ASN A 25 -7.52 43.47 -7.15
C ASN A 25 -6.10 43.18 -7.68
N ASP A 26 -5.14 42.94 -6.77
CA ASP A 26 -3.74 42.65 -7.14
C ASP A 26 -3.41 41.16 -7.08
N LYS A 27 -4.38 40.28 -6.80
CA LYS A 27 -4.14 38.81 -6.76
C LYS A 27 -4.47 38.14 -8.09
N LEU A 28 -3.62 37.22 -8.51
CA LEU A 28 -3.78 36.48 -9.74
C LEU A 28 -5.10 35.67 -9.77
N PHE A 29 -5.47 35.07 -8.63
CA PHE A 29 -6.73 34.34 -8.43
C PHE A 29 -7.34 34.67 -7.07
N TRP A 30 -8.68 34.66 -7.00
CA TRP A 30 -9.41 34.74 -5.74
C TRP A 30 -9.19 33.47 -4.90
N PRO A 31 -9.20 33.58 -3.56
CA PRO A 31 -9.01 32.40 -2.70
C PRO A 31 -9.95 31.24 -3.03
N GLY A 32 -11.21 31.52 -3.33
CA GLY A 32 -12.21 30.48 -3.66
C GLY A 32 -11.96 29.77 -5.00
N GLU A 33 -11.23 30.39 -5.92
CA GLU A 33 -10.94 29.78 -7.23
C GLU A 33 -9.91 28.66 -7.12
N ILE A 34 -8.94 28.79 -6.21
CA ILE A 34 -7.86 27.82 -5.99
C ILE A 34 -8.06 26.97 -4.73
N SER A 35 -9.08 27.25 -3.91
CA SER A 35 -9.45 26.44 -2.73
C SER A 35 -10.34 25.28 -3.15
N GLN A 36 -9.74 24.28 -3.80
CA GLN A 36 -10.42 23.15 -4.41
C GLN A 36 -9.78 21.79 -4.02
N GLU A 37 -10.50 20.70 -4.28
CA GLU A 37 -9.93 19.38 -4.31
C GLU A 37 -9.57 19.02 -5.75
N TYR A 38 -8.31 18.65 -5.97
CA TYR A 38 -7.75 18.27 -7.26
C TYR A 38 -7.51 16.77 -7.29
N GLY A 39 -7.91 16.12 -8.39
CA GLY A 39 -7.72 14.68 -8.57
C GLY A 39 -7.57 14.31 -10.04
N SER A 40 -6.87 13.22 -10.33
CA SER A 40 -6.71 12.76 -11.72
C SER A 40 -8.04 12.38 -12.38
N TYR A 41 -9.07 12.06 -11.55
CA TYR A 41 -10.42 11.68 -11.98
C TYR A 41 -11.48 12.74 -11.62
N ILE A 42 -11.12 13.87 -10.99
CA ILE A 42 -12.04 14.94 -10.64
C ILE A 42 -12.08 15.97 -11.78
N LYS A 43 -13.24 16.22 -12.36
CA LYS A 43 -13.43 17.24 -13.36
C LYS A 43 -14.28 18.40 -12.79
N PRO A 44 -13.91 19.64 -13.07
CA PRO A 44 -12.79 20.09 -13.91
C PRO A 44 -11.43 20.19 -13.22
N TYR A 45 -11.32 19.82 -11.93
CA TYR A 45 -10.17 20.06 -11.05
C TYR A 45 -9.15 18.92 -11.15
N THR A 46 -8.20 19.04 -12.07
CA THR A 46 -7.24 17.97 -12.36
C THR A 46 -6.00 18.03 -11.48
N LEU A 47 -5.46 16.86 -11.12
CA LEU A 47 -4.17 16.69 -10.43
C LEU A 47 -3.20 15.90 -11.32
N ASP A 48 -2.05 16.50 -11.63
CA ASP A 48 -0.88 15.80 -12.18
C ASP A 48 0.11 15.60 -11.04
N LEU A 49 0.15 14.38 -10.48
CA LEU A 49 0.91 14.05 -9.28
C LEU A 49 2.09 13.14 -9.63
N THR A 50 3.27 13.56 -9.19
CA THR A 50 4.50 12.75 -9.21
C THR A 50 4.95 12.48 -7.77
N TYR A 51 5.20 11.23 -7.45
CA TYR A 51 5.69 10.75 -6.17
C TYR A 51 7.07 10.12 -6.36
N SER A 52 8.11 10.72 -5.82
CA SER A 52 9.50 10.27 -5.93
C SER A 52 9.93 9.91 -7.37
N GLY A 53 9.50 10.74 -8.34
CA GLY A 53 9.79 10.54 -9.75
C GLY A 53 8.78 9.69 -10.52
N GLU A 54 7.90 8.95 -9.85
CA GLU A 54 6.90 8.08 -10.48
C GLU A 54 5.53 8.77 -10.53
N LYS A 55 4.78 8.59 -11.62
CA LYS A 55 3.43 9.12 -11.74
C LYS A 55 2.48 8.37 -10.80
N LEU A 56 1.78 9.10 -9.94
CA LEU A 56 0.82 8.52 -9.00
C LEU A 56 -0.62 8.91 -9.39
N ILE A 57 -1.43 7.91 -9.72
CA ILE A 57 -2.81 8.06 -10.18
C ILE A 57 -3.78 7.58 -9.10
N GLY A 58 -5.01 8.12 -9.08
CA GLY A 58 -6.06 7.68 -8.17
C GLY A 58 -6.01 8.33 -6.79
N LYS A 59 -5.22 9.38 -6.64
CA LYS A 59 -5.11 10.14 -5.40
C LYS A 59 -5.61 11.57 -5.60
N THR A 60 -5.95 12.24 -4.50
CA THR A 60 -6.38 13.63 -4.52
C THR A 60 -5.53 14.50 -3.60
N ALA A 61 -5.46 15.78 -3.91
CA ALA A 61 -4.88 16.79 -3.04
C ALA A 61 -5.82 17.98 -2.95
N SER A 62 -6.10 18.45 -1.75
CA SER A 62 -6.91 19.63 -1.53
C SER A 62 -6.01 20.80 -1.21
N PHE A 63 -6.31 21.96 -1.77
CA PHE A 63 -5.66 23.22 -1.41
C PHE A 63 -6.69 24.16 -0.81
N LYS A 64 -6.35 24.88 0.26
CA LYS A 64 -7.18 25.88 0.89
C LYS A 64 -6.36 27.12 1.22
N THR A 65 -6.85 28.29 0.82
CA THR A 65 -6.29 29.61 1.16
C THR A 65 -7.41 30.58 1.50
N GLU A 66 -7.09 31.60 2.29
CA GLU A 66 -8.02 32.68 2.63
C GLU A 66 -7.56 34.03 2.06
N ASP A 67 -6.28 34.13 1.66
CA ASP A 67 -5.63 35.38 1.25
C ASP A 67 -4.94 35.29 -0.12
N SER A 68 -4.88 34.11 -0.74
CA SER A 68 -4.10 33.83 -1.96
C SER A 68 -2.58 34.11 -1.82
N GLU A 69 -2.08 34.29 -0.60
CA GLU A 69 -0.65 34.45 -0.29
C GLU A 69 -0.09 33.22 0.41
N THR A 70 -0.90 32.67 1.32
CA THR A 70 -0.57 31.49 2.10
C THR A 70 -1.69 30.46 2.02
N GLY A 71 -1.37 29.20 2.12
CA GLY A 71 -2.37 28.13 2.06
C GLY A 71 -1.98 26.89 2.81
N THR A 72 -2.92 25.94 2.81
CA THR A 72 -2.75 24.58 3.32
C THR A 72 -3.01 23.59 2.19
N LEU A 73 -2.02 22.75 1.92
CA LEU A 73 -2.12 21.60 1.04
C LEU A 73 -2.43 20.38 1.89
N THR A 74 -3.50 19.66 1.57
CA THR A 74 -3.83 18.38 2.22
C THR A 74 -3.68 17.26 1.20
N LEU A 75 -2.75 16.34 1.46
CA LEU A 75 -2.52 15.15 0.65
C LEU A 75 -3.45 14.03 1.15
N ASN A 76 -4.32 13.51 0.29
CA ASN A 76 -5.32 12.52 0.67
C ASN A 76 -4.85 11.12 0.27
N GLY A 77 -4.42 10.30 1.26
CA GLY A 77 -3.93 8.94 1.08
C GLY A 77 -2.72 8.81 0.14
N ILE A 78 -1.91 9.87 0.02
CA ILE A 78 -0.72 9.91 -0.84
C ILE A 78 0.49 9.39 -0.09
N ILE A 79 0.68 9.79 1.17
CA ILE A 79 1.80 9.34 2.00
C ILE A 79 1.45 7.96 2.58
N PRO A 80 2.27 6.92 2.37
CA PRO A 80 2.00 5.60 2.91
C PRO A 80 1.78 5.63 4.42
N GLY A 81 0.68 5.01 4.88
CA GLY A 81 0.29 4.97 6.29
C GLY A 81 -0.44 6.22 6.81
N GLU A 82 -0.61 7.26 6.01
CA GLU A 82 -1.35 8.47 6.40
C GLU A 82 -2.62 8.63 5.56
N VAL A 83 -3.77 8.69 6.23
CA VAL A 83 -5.07 8.92 5.56
C VAL A 83 -5.11 10.33 4.95
N THR A 84 -4.63 11.30 5.71
CA THR A 84 -4.51 12.70 5.28
C THR A 84 -3.23 13.30 5.85
N THR A 85 -2.51 14.06 5.02
CA THR A 85 -1.29 14.76 5.42
C THR A 85 -1.45 16.25 5.16
N PRO A 86 -1.76 17.07 6.16
CA PRO A 86 -1.85 18.50 6.01
C PRO A 86 -0.46 19.15 6.04
N ILE A 87 -0.19 20.03 5.09
CA ILE A 87 0.99 20.88 5.00
C ILE A 87 0.52 22.33 5.05
N SER A 88 0.70 22.99 6.18
CA SER A 88 0.21 24.33 6.43
C SER A 88 1.25 25.41 6.15
N ARG A 89 0.79 26.66 6.01
CA ARG A 89 1.63 27.85 5.81
C ARG A 89 2.50 27.78 4.54
N ILE A 90 1.95 27.17 3.50
CA ILE A 90 2.59 27.18 2.18
C ILE A 90 2.49 28.57 1.60
N LYS A 91 3.63 29.17 1.27
CA LYS A 91 3.68 30.47 0.59
C LYS A 91 3.42 30.28 -0.90
N LEU A 92 2.48 31.04 -1.44
CA LEU A 92 2.20 31.14 -2.86
C LEU A 92 3.07 32.23 -3.48
N ASN A 93 3.66 31.93 -4.63
CA ASN A 93 4.42 32.88 -5.43
C ASN A 93 3.78 32.97 -6.81
N GLU A 94 3.50 34.19 -7.26
CA GLU A 94 2.94 34.41 -8.59
C GLU A 94 3.96 34.06 -9.67
N ASN A 95 3.49 33.35 -10.69
CA ASN A 95 4.24 33.09 -11.90
C ASN A 95 3.49 33.70 -13.08
N GLY A 96 3.80 34.94 -13.38
CA GLY A 96 3.12 35.73 -14.41
C GLY A 96 3.27 35.19 -15.83
N GLU A 97 4.30 34.36 -16.10
CA GLU A 97 4.46 33.73 -17.43
C GLU A 97 3.46 32.57 -17.64
N LYS A 98 2.93 32.00 -16.55
CA LYS A 98 2.07 30.82 -16.59
C LYS A 98 0.66 31.06 -16.08
N ASP A 99 0.31 32.28 -15.71
CA ASP A 99 -0.96 32.57 -15.03
C ASP A 99 -1.26 31.54 -13.94
N ALA A 100 -0.33 31.34 -13.02
CA ALA A 100 -0.37 30.30 -12.01
C ALA A 100 0.34 30.75 -10.72
N TYR A 101 -0.05 30.18 -9.60
CA TYR A 101 0.79 30.22 -8.40
C TYR A 101 1.74 29.04 -8.35
N THR A 102 2.95 29.28 -7.90
CA THR A 102 3.95 28.25 -7.59
C THR A 102 4.19 28.18 -6.09
N PHE A 103 4.47 27.00 -5.59
CA PHE A 103 4.82 26.78 -4.20
C PHE A 103 5.81 25.64 -4.05
N SER A 104 6.66 25.70 -3.04
CA SER A 104 7.61 24.65 -2.73
C SER A 104 8.04 24.69 -1.27
N GLY A 105 8.53 23.59 -0.77
CA GLY A 105 9.04 23.52 0.60
C GLY A 105 9.36 22.11 1.05
N THR A 106 9.59 21.98 2.35
CA THR A 106 9.79 20.71 3.03
C THR A 106 8.93 20.68 4.28
N ASN A 107 8.26 19.57 4.51
CA ASN A 107 7.46 19.31 5.69
C ASN A 107 7.84 17.98 6.32
N ILE A 108 7.75 17.88 7.63
CA ILE A 108 7.83 16.62 8.36
C ILE A 108 6.43 16.33 8.87
N THR A 109 5.87 15.19 8.49
CA THR A 109 4.53 14.79 8.89
C THR A 109 4.46 14.38 10.36
N MET A 110 3.25 14.18 10.89
CA MET A 110 3.09 13.66 12.26
C MET A 110 3.67 12.25 12.42
N GLY A 111 3.71 11.45 11.35
CA GLY A 111 4.35 10.15 11.31
C GLY A 111 5.86 10.20 11.13
N GLY A 112 6.48 11.38 11.11
CA GLY A 112 7.93 11.55 10.95
C GLY A 112 8.44 11.41 9.51
N VAL A 113 7.55 11.32 8.53
CA VAL A 113 7.90 11.25 7.10
C VAL A 113 8.32 12.63 6.62
N THR A 114 9.47 12.73 5.95
CA THR A 114 9.91 13.97 5.31
C THR A 114 9.35 14.05 3.90
N VAL A 115 8.65 15.15 3.60
CA VAL A 115 8.03 15.41 2.29
C VAL A 115 8.59 16.72 1.75
N LYS A 116 9.39 16.66 0.70
CA LYS A 116 9.72 17.82 -0.11
C LYS A 116 8.67 17.94 -1.21
N TYR A 117 8.14 19.12 -1.39
CA TYR A 117 7.07 19.36 -2.36
C TYR A 117 7.40 20.55 -3.25
N ASN A 118 6.95 20.45 -4.49
CA ASN A 118 6.97 21.51 -5.49
C ASN A 118 5.66 21.44 -6.28
N GLY A 119 4.95 22.54 -6.38
CA GLY A 119 3.64 22.58 -7.05
C GLY A 119 3.40 23.84 -7.86
N ILE A 120 2.52 23.68 -8.82
CA ILE A 120 1.92 24.76 -9.62
C ILE A 120 0.41 24.60 -9.49
N ILE A 121 -0.30 25.66 -9.14
CA ILE A 121 -1.75 25.65 -8.97
C ILE A 121 -2.42 26.74 -9.80
N THR A 122 -3.50 26.35 -10.44
CA THR A 122 -4.44 27.21 -11.17
C THR A 122 -5.86 26.89 -10.70
N PRO A 123 -6.90 27.67 -11.07
CA PRO A 123 -8.27 27.37 -10.71
C PRO A 123 -8.77 25.97 -11.09
N LYS A 124 -8.20 25.35 -12.14
CA LYS A 124 -8.68 24.07 -12.68
C LYS A 124 -7.67 22.93 -12.61
N ALA A 125 -6.42 23.22 -12.30
CA ALA A 125 -5.37 22.22 -12.33
C ALA A 125 -4.32 22.45 -11.25
N MET A 126 -3.83 21.35 -10.69
CA MET A 126 -2.65 21.32 -9.84
C MET A 126 -1.64 20.33 -10.43
N LYS A 127 -0.40 20.78 -10.60
CA LYS A 127 0.74 19.91 -10.83
C LYS A 127 1.54 19.85 -9.53
N LEU A 128 1.77 18.65 -9.00
CA LEU A 128 2.41 18.47 -7.70
C LEU A 128 3.48 17.38 -7.81
N SER A 129 4.70 17.72 -7.43
CA SER A 129 5.80 16.76 -7.30
C SER A 129 6.20 16.64 -5.84
N LEU A 130 6.25 15.41 -5.36
CA LEU A 130 6.65 15.04 -4.01
C LEU A 130 7.91 14.19 -4.06
N ASP A 131 8.88 14.53 -3.20
CA ASP A 131 10.06 13.71 -2.92
C ASP A 131 9.98 13.30 -1.45
N VAL A 132 9.80 12.01 -1.20
CA VAL A 132 9.42 11.47 0.10
C VAL A 132 10.55 10.66 0.70
N THR A 133 10.73 10.78 2.01
CA THR A 133 11.62 9.92 2.79
C THR A 133 10.88 9.42 4.02
N MET A 134 10.72 8.10 4.14
CA MET A 134 10.00 7.45 5.24
C MET A 134 10.73 7.62 6.56
N ALA A 135 9.98 7.68 7.67
CA ALA A 135 10.52 7.92 9.01
C ALA A 135 11.61 6.92 9.44
N HIS A 136 11.45 5.65 9.07
CA HIS A 136 12.36 4.56 9.43
C HIS A 136 13.21 4.05 8.25
N ALA A 137 13.37 4.89 7.21
CA ALA A 137 14.05 4.51 5.97
C ALA A 137 15.48 4.01 6.20
N ASN A 138 16.23 4.62 7.11
CA ASN A 138 17.62 4.22 7.37
C ASN A 138 17.75 2.79 7.94
N ASN A 139 16.70 2.27 8.57
CA ASN A 139 16.73 0.96 9.22
C ASN A 139 16.16 -0.15 8.32
N LEU A 140 15.21 0.18 7.45
CA LEU A 140 14.44 -0.80 6.69
C LEU A 140 14.58 -0.68 5.17
N ALA A 141 15.05 0.46 4.66
CA ALA A 141 15.14 0.66 3.22
C ALA A 141 16.39 -0.01 2.64
N HIS A 142 16.25 -1.30 2.39
CA HIS A 142 17.29 -2.18 1.84
C HIS A 142 16.70 -3.15 0.81
N THR A 143 17.58 -3.78 0.06
CA THR A 143 17.23 -4.96 -0.73
C THR A 143 17.42 -6.20 0.14
N TYR A 144 16.41 -7.03 0.18
CA TYR A 144 16.35 -8.25 0.96
C TYR A 144 16.24 -9.47 0.02
N ALA A 145 16.99 -10.51 0.34
CA ALA A 145 16.85 -11.84 -0.28
C ALA A 145 16.43 -12.87 0.77
N PHE A 146 16.08 -14.04 0.32
CA PHE A 146 15.83 -15.17 1.22
C PHE A 146 17.14 -15.78 1.68
N PRO A 147 17.23 -16.22 2.94
CA PRO A 147 18.34 -17.06 3.41
C PRO A 147 18.50 -18.30 2.54
N ALA A 148 19.73 -18.80 2.43
CA ALA A 148 19.98 -20.05 1.72
C ALA A 148 19.23 -21.19 2.40
N TYR A 149 18.52 -22.00 1.59
CA TYR A 149 17.88 -23.20 2.09
C TYR A 149 18.92 -24.23 2.55
N SER A 150 18.83 -24.64 3.81
CA SER A 150 19.78 -25.55 4.44
C SER A 150 19.11 -26.46 5.45
N HIS A 151 19.41 -27.78 5.32
CA HIS A 151 18.97 -28.81 6.23
C HIS A 151 20.14 -29.67 6.68
N THR A 152 20.05 -30.17 7.91
CA THR A 152 20.93 -31.22 8.42
C THR A 152 20.11 -32.50 8.58
N THR A 153 20.49 -33.53 7.87
CA THR A 153 19.88 -34.87 7.98
C THR A 153 20.77 -35.76 8.82
N ASN A 154 20.23 -36.34 9.88
CA ASN A 154 20.83 -37.42 10.66
C ASN A 154 19.97 -38.68 10.56
N GLU A 155 20.38 -39.78 11.23
CA GLU A 155 19.66 -41.07 11.16
C GLU A 155 18.22 -40.97 11.72
N GLU A 156 17.90 -39.97 12.55
CA GLU A 156 16.62 -39.85 13.23
C GLU A 156 15.68 -38.82 12.61
N ALA A 157 16.21 -37.73 12.03
CA ALA A 157 15.40 -36.64 11.52
C ALA A 157 16.14 -35.73 10.50
N THR A 158 15.36 -35.05 9.66
CA THR A 158 15.83 -33.91 8.87
C THR A 158 15.46 -32.62 9.61
N ILE A 159 16.46 -31.87 10.02
CA ILE A 159 16.33 -30.63 10.77
C ILE A 159 16.57 -29.46 9.82
N ARG A 160 15.59 -28.55 9.73
CA ARG A 160 15.74 -27.28 9.03
C ARG A 160 16.68 -26.35 9.80
N ASN A 161 17.72 -25.87 9.17
CA ASN A 161 18.64 -24.88 9.72
C ASN A 161 18.29 -23.46 9.25
N SER A 162 17.89 -23.32 7.97
CA SER A 162 17.63 -22.04 7.33
C SER A 162 16.65 -22.21 6.17
N GLY A 163 15.88 -21.19 5.87
CA GLY A 163 14.93 -21.17 4.74
C GLY A 163 14.18 -19.84 4.66
N ALA A 164 13.39 -19.68 3.63
CA ALA A 164 12.72 -18.44 3.26
C ALA A 164 11.50 -18.08 4.12
N SER A 165 10.97 -19.04 4.87
CA SER A 165 9.71 -18.88 5.58
C SER A 165 9.90 -18.59 7.07
N TYR A 166 8.96 -17.81 7.59
CA TYR A 166 8.73 -17.62 9.03
C TYR A 166 7.33 -18.16 9.36
N VAL A 167 7.24 -19.22 10.16
CA VAL A 167 5.99 -19.82 10.61
C VAL A 167 6.05 -20.01 12.12
N ASN A 168 5.10 -19.43 12.84
CA ASN A 168 5.01 -19.52 14.30
C ASN A 168 3.55 -19.67 14.71
N ILE A 169 3.19 -20.88 15.15
CA ILE A 169 1.83 -21.22 15.56
C ILE A 169 1.89 -21.79 17.00
N THR A 170 1.04 -21.26 17.88
CA THR A 170 0.87 -21.77 19.25
C THR A 170 -0.60 -22.03 19.53
N THR A 171 -0.88 -23.03 20.36
CA THR A 171 -2.24 -23.39 20.80
C THR A 171 -2.68 -22.55 21.97
N LYS A 172 -4.00 -22.36 22.11
CA LYS A 172 -4.59 -21.78 23.31
C LYS A 172 -4.40 -22.68 24.54
N GLU A 173 -4.44 -22.09 25.71
CA GLU A 173 -4.55 -22.81 26.96
C GLU A 173 -5.78 -23.74 26.94
N GLY A 174 -5.62 -24.99 27.36
CA GLY A 174 -6.64 -26.01 27.29
C GLY A 174 -6.76 -26.75 25.95
N ALA A 175 -5.96 -26.37 24.93
CA ALA A 175 -5.90 -27.03 23.63
C ALA A 175 -4.60 -27.80 23.40
N GLU A 176 -3.88 -28.18 24.48
CA GLU A 176 -2.56 -28.83 24.39
C GLU A 176 -2.62 -30.21 23.71
N SER A 177 -3.78 -30.87 23.75
CA SER A 177 -3.99 -32.16 23.10
C SER A 177 -3.78 -32.13 21.58
N ILE A 178 -3.95 -30.96 20.94
CA ILE A 178 -3.73 -30.80 19.50
C ILE A 178 -2.30 -30.31 19.17
N ALA A 179 -1.45 -30.02 20.17
CA ALA A 179 -0.11 -29.50 19.94
C ALA A 179 0.74 -30.35 18.96
N PRO A 180 0.71 -31.70 18.97
CA PRO A 180 1.42 -32.50 17.98
C PRO A 180 0.92 -32.27 16.55
N ILE A 181 -0.39 -32.08 16.36
CA ILE A 181 -1.01 -31.79 15.06
C ILE A 181 -0.56 -30.43 14.59
N VAL A 182 -0.59 -29.42 15.48
CA VAL A 182 -0.15 -28.05 15.17
C VAL A 182 1.31 -28.02 14.75
N LEU A 183 2.17 -28.77 15.46
CA LEU A 183 3.60 -28.90 15.11
C LEU A 183 3.77 -29.49 13.70
N GLN A 184 3.03 -30.55 13.36
CA GLN A 184 3.05 -31.13 12.03
C GLN A 184 2.56 -30.15 10.95
N MET A 185 1.47 -29.42 11.22
CA MET A 185 0.97 -28.38 10.31
C MET A 185 2.01 -27.26 10.11
N GLN A 186 2.66 -26.82 11.18
CA GLN A 186 3.72 -25.82 11.11
C GLN A 186 4.90 -26.31 10.27
N GLN A 187 5.36 -27.54 10.44
CA GLN A 187 6.44 -28.14 9.66
C GLN A 187 6.06 -28.24 8.18
N MET A 188 4.86 -28.71 7.88
CA MET A 188 4.36 -28.81 6.49
C MET A 188 4.27 -27.41 5.83
N ALA A 189 3.70 -26.44 6.52
CA ALA A 189 3.63 -25.05 6.03
C ALA A 189 5.03 -24.47 5.80
N THR A 190 5.95 -24.68 6.73
CA THR A 190 7.35 -24.24 6.60
C THR A 190 8.01 -24.84 5.38
N ASN A 191 7.90 -26.15 5.17
CA ASN A 191 8.51 -26.84 4.03
C ASN A 191 7.97 -26.33 2.68
N ILE A 192 6.65 -26.14 2.59
CA ILE A 192 6.01 -25.62 1.37
C ILE A 192 6.46 -24.18 1.09
N LEU A 193 6.44 -23.32 2.11
CA LEU A 193 6.75 -21.90 1.96
C LEU A 193 8.24 -21.65 1.72
N ASP A 194 9.14 -22.48 2.28
CA ASP A 194 10.57 -22.43 2.01
C ASP A 194 10.90 -22.70 0.54
N VAL A 195 10.06 -23.48 -0.17
CA VAL A 195 10.16 -23.70 -1.61
C VAL A 195 9.41 -22.61 -2.40
N LEU A 196 8.18 -22.31 -2.01
CA LEU A 196 7.30 -21.40 -2.74
C LEU A 196 7.87 -19.97 -2.81
N PHE A 197 8.37 -19.42 -1.71
CA PHE A 197 8.84 -18.03 -1.70
C PHE A 197 10.01 -17.81 -2.67
N PRO A 198 11.11 -18.56 -2.62
CA PRO A 198 12.19 -18.40 -3.60
C PRO A 198 11.77 -18.81 -5.03
N TYR A 199 10.78 -19.71 -5.19
CA TYR A 199 10.25 -20.08 -6.50
C TYR A 199 9.53 -18.90 -7.18
N VAL A 200 8.87 -18.05 -6.41
CA VAL A 200 8.10 -16.90 -6.90
C VAL A 200 8.92 -15.61 -6.90
N LEU A 201 9.73 -15.39 -5.88
CA LEU A 201 10.45 -14.15 -5.62
C LEU A 201 11.96 -14.40 -5.49
N LYS A 202 12.79 -13.56 -6.10
CA LYS A 202 14.24 -13.58 -5.89
C LYS A 202 14.68 -12.66 -4.76
N ASN A 203 14.14 -11.44 -4.75
CA ASN A 203 14.40 -10.44 -3.72
C ASN A 203 13.26 -9.42 -3.64
N ILE A 204 13.25 -8.65 -2.57
CA ILE A 204 12.32 -7.55 -2.32
C ILE A 204 13.15 -6.33 -1.93
N THR A 205 12.86 -5.18 -2.51
CA THR A 205 13.48 -3.91 -2.14
C THR A 205 12.46 -3.00 -1.50
N LEU A 206 12.75 -2.56 -0.29
CA LEU A 206 12.05 -1.48 0.39
C LEU A 206 12.84 -0.20 0.10
N GLU A 207 12.27 0.70 -0.70
CA GLU A 207 12.91 1.97 -1.06
C GLU A 207 12.77 2.99 0.08
N LYS A 208 13.66 3.97 0.14
CA LYS A 208 13.64 5.03 1.18
C LYS A 208 12.38 5.88 1.17
N ASP A 209 11.75 5.97 0.03
CA ASP A 209 10.51 6.73 -0.20
C ASP A 209 9.24 5.94 0.10
N GLY A 210 9.35 4.70 0.57
CA GLY A 210 8.23 3.83 0.87
C GLY A 210 7.79 2.97 -0.32
N ILE A 211 8.37 3.11 -1.51
CA ILE A 211 8.06 2.22 -2.64
C ILE A 211 8.58 0.81 -2.35
N VAL A 212 7.79 -0.21 -2.71
CA VAL A 212 8.20 -1.62 -2.69
C VAL A 212 8.39 -2.08 -4.12
N THR A 213 9.56 -2.67 -4.40
CA THR A 213 9.83 -3.37 -5.65
C THR A 213 10.28 -4.80 -5.36
N ALA A 214 10.14 -5.68 -6.33
CA ALA A 214 10.56 -7.08 -6.21
C ALA A 214 11.06 -7.62 -7.55
N ASN A 215 11.99 -8.57 -7.50
CA ASN A 215 12.28 -9.42 -8.63
C ASN A 215 11.46 -10.71 -8.48
N TYR A 216 10.52 -10.92 -9.40
CA TYR A 216 9.55 -12.00 -9.34
C TYR A 216 9.51 -12.80 -10.64
N THR A 217 9.06 -14.05 -10.58
CA THR A 217 8.90 -14.88 -11.78
C THR A 217 7.59 -14.56 -12.49
N THR A 218 7.65 -14.50 -13.82
CA THR A 218 6.45 -14.43 -14.69
C THR A 218 6.03 -15.80 -15.22
N SER A 219 6.84 -16.84 -14.98
CA SER A 219 6.51 -18.20 -15.36
C SER A 219 5.40 -18.76 -14.48
N PRO A 220 4.51 -19.63 -15.00
CA PRO A 220 3.46 -20.25 -14.22
C PRO A 220 3.99 -20.90 -12.95
N ILE A 221 3.20 -20.87 -11.89
CA ILE A 221 3.51 -21.54 -10.62
C ILE A 221 2.97 -22.96 -10.73
N ASP A 222 3.88 -23.95 -10.68
CA ASP A 222 3.51 -25.36 -10.61
C ASP A 222 3.49 -25.81 -9.16
N MET A 223 2.29 -25.84 -8.56
CA MET A 223 2.11 -26.29 -7.17
C MET A 223 2.46 -27.78 -6.99
N LYS A 224 2.33 -28.60 -8.03
CA LYS A 224 2.72 -30.02 -7.95
C LYS A 224 4.23 -30.15 -7.78
N GLU A 225 5.00 -29.42 -8.59
CA GLU A 225 6.46 -29.39 -8.49
C GLU A 225 6.94 -28.90 -7.12
N ILE A 226 6.30 -27.83 -6.61
CA ILE A 226 6.58 -27.28 -5.27
C ILE A 226 6.30 -28.33 -4.18
N MET A 227 5.15 -29.00 -4.24
CA MET A 227 4.76 -30.01 -3.26
C MET A 227 5.66 -31.27 -3.33
N GLU A 228 6.10 -31.66 -4.51
CA GLU A 228 7.06 -32.75 -4.68
C GLU A 228 8.41 -32.44 -4.02
N VAL A 229 8.91 -31.21 -4.19
CA VAL A 229 10.16 -30.77 -3.52
C VAL A 229 9.98 -30.66 -2.03
N ALA A 230 8.87 -30.05 -1.56
CA ALA A 230 8.62 -29.83 -0.14
C ALA A 230 8.40 -31.12 0.66
N ASN A 231 7.73 -32.13 0.07
CA ASN A 231 7.32 -33.34 0.80
C ASN A 231 8.30 -34.49 0.63
N ALA A 232 9.11 -34.53 -0.44
CA ALA A 232 9.94 -35.66 -0.74
C ALA A 232 11.27 -35.73 0.04
N GLY A 233 11.50 -34.80 0.99
CA GLY A 233 12.76 -34.70 1.72
C GLY A 233 13.96 -34.54 0.78
N LYS A 234 13.78 -33.80 -0.32
CA LYS A 234 14.77 -33.58 -1.34
C LYS A 234 15.97 -32.82 -0.81
N THR A 235 17.11 -33.05 -1.44
CA THR A 235 18.38 -32.46 -1.07
C THR A 235 18.39 -30.94 -1.35
N ASP A 236 19.21 -30.19 -0.63
CA ASP A 236 19.47 -28.79 -0.90
C ASP A 236 19.91 -28.53 -2.35
N ALA A 237 20.55 -29.51 -2.99
CA ALA A 237 20.98 -29.45 -4.40
C ALA A 237 19.78 -29.48 -5.36
N GLU A 238 18.80 -30.36 -5.13
CA GLU A 238 17.58 -30.46 -5.93
C GLU A 238 16.74 -29.18 -5.80
N PHE A 239 16.64 -28.62 -4.59
CA PHE A 239 15.98 -27.34 -4.36
C PHE A 239 16.68 -26.22 -5.12
N ARG A 240 18.02 -26.10 -5.01
CA ARG A 240 18.78 -25.08 -5.75
C ARG A 240 18.66 -25.25 -7.26
N GLY A 241 18.58 -26.50 -7.74
CA GLY A 241 18.35 -26.83 -9.16
C GLY A 241 17.00 -26.29 -9.65
N LEU A 242 15.94 -26.49 -8.87
CA LEU A 242 14.60 -25.97 -9.18
C LEU A 242 14.58 -24.43 -9.27
N ILE A 243 15.11 -23.77 -8.26
CA ILE A 243 15.15 -22.29 -8.22
C ILE A 243 16.07 -21.71 -9.32
N GLY A 244 17.19 -22.38 -9.62
CA GLY A 244 18.15 -21.96 -10.65
C GLY A 244 17.59 -21.98 -12.08
N GLN A 245 16.50 -22.69 -12.32
CA GLN A 245 15.81 -22.73 -13.62
C GLN A 245 14.80 -21.59 -13.79
N ARG A 246 14.51 -20.82 -12.74
CA ARG A 246 13.53 -19.72 -12.79
C ARG A 246 14.17 -18.45 -13.32
N THR A 247 13.42 -17.75 -14.16
CA THR A 247 13.76 -16.39 -14.61
C THR A 247 12.92 -15.37 -13.84
N TYR A 248 13.56 -14.27 -13.44
CA TYR A 248 12.93 -13.22 -12.65
C TYR A 248 13.03 -11.89 -13.40
N VAL A 249 11.98 -11.07 -13.26
CA VAL A 249 11.90 -9.72 -13.79
C VAL A 249 11.62 -8.74 -12.66
N SER A 250 12.09 -7.51 -12.81
CA SER A 250 11.80 -6.46 -11.84
C SER A 250 10.36 -5.99 -11.96
N SER A 251 9.67 -5.82 -10.84
CA SER A 251 8.37 -5.20 -10.81
C SER A 251 8.48 -3.71 -11.19
N PRO A 252 7.47 -3.14 -11.84
CA PRO A 252 7.36 -1.68 -11.95
C PRO A 252 7.31 -1.03 -10.56
N LYS A 253 7.79 0.20 -10.47
CA LYS A 253 7.61 1.03 -9.27
C LYS A 253 6.16 1.48 -9.12
N GLY A 254 5.78 1.84 -7.89
CA GLY A 254 4.47 2.43 -7.61
C GLY A 254 3.30 1.44 -7.55
N LEU A 255 3.55 0.11 -7.55
CA LEU A 255 2.52 -0.91 -7.37
C LEU A 255 2.21 -1.17 -5.90
N ALA A 256 3.20 -1.03 -5.03
CA ALA A 256 3.05 -1.23 -3.60
C ALA A 256 3.93 -0.24 -2.82
N TYR A 257 3.49 0.06 -1.61
CA TYR A 257 4.18 0.96 -0.69
C TYR A 257 4.27 0.31 0.69
N TRP A 258 5.33 0.62 1.42
CA TRP A 258 5.52 0.17 2.80
C TRP A 258 5.52 1.34 3.78
N ASN A 259 5.09 1.08 4.99
CA ASN A 259 5.21 1.98 6.12
C ASN A 259 5.38 1.20 7.42
N GLN A 260 6.27 1.65 8.29
CA GLN A 260 6.38 1.14 9.66
C GLN A 260 5.59 2.05 10.59
N THR A 261 4.55 1.53 11.22
CA THR A 261 3.66 2.27 12.12
C THR A 261 4.02 2.12 13.60
N GLY A 262 5.05 1.35 13.89
CA GLY A 262 5.59 1.09 15.23
C GLY A 262 6.68 0.03 15.18
N ASP A 263 7.38 -0.22 16.29
CA ASP A 263 8.55 -1.12 16.34
C ASP A 263 8.29 -2.51 15.78
N LYS A 264 7.06 -3.01 15.90
CA LYS A 264 6.63 -4.35 15.44
C LYS A 264 5.45 -4.31 14.47
N ALA A 265 5.12 -3.14 13.95
CA ALA A 265 3.98 -2.94 13.07
C ALA A 265 4.45 -2.41 11.72
N PHE A 266 4.06 -3.11 10.67
CA PHE A 266 4.39 -2.85 9.29
C PHE A 266 3.11 -2.89 8.44
N VAL A 267 3.00 -2.03 7.45
CA VAL A 267 1.85 -1.98 6.55
C VAL A 267 2.33 -2.01 5.13
N VAL A 268 1.72 -2.85 4.31
CA VAL A 268 1.90 -2.84 2.86
C VAL A 268 0.63 -2.34 2.20
N GLN A 269 0.71 -1.21 1.53
CA GLN A 269 -0.38 -0.59 0.79
C GLN A 269 -0.25 -0.87 -0.71
N LEU A 270 -1.28 -1.43 -1.32
CA LEU A 270 -1.32 -1.72 -2.75
C LEU A 270 -1.91 -0.54 -3.54
N ASN A 271 -1.30 -0.21 -4.67
CA ASN A 271 -1.85 0.75 -5.63
C ASN A 271 -2.76 0.00 -6.61
N ILE A 272 -3.99 -0.24 -6.20
CA ILE A 272 -4.96 -1.02 -6.97
C ILE A 272 -5.16 -0.50 -8.41
N PRO A 273 -5.31 0.82 -8.65
CA PRO A 273 -5.40 1.35 -10.01
C PRO A 273 -4.19 1.00 -10.89
N ALA A 274 -2.98 1.12 -10.35
CA ALA A 274 -1.77 0.80 -11.10
C ALA A 274 -1.64 -0.71 -11.39
N ILE A 275 -2.01 -1.57 -10.43
CA ILE A 275 -2.02 -3.02 -10.60
C ILE A 275 -3.02 -3.43 -11.70
N ILE A 276 -4.25 -2.88 -11.67
CA ILE A 276 -5.26 -3.18 -12.70
C ILE A 276 -4.79 -2.70 -14.07
N SER A 277 -4.20 -1.51 -14.17
CA SER A 277 -3.64 -0.98 -15.43
C SER A 277 -2.56 -1.91 -15.98
N LEU A 278 -1.63 -2.35 -15.15
CA LEU A 278 -0.56 -3.28 -15.55
C LEU A 278 -1.11 -4.64 -16.03
N ILE A 279 -2.10 -5.19 -15.34
CA ILE A 279 -2.74 -6.44 -15.76
C ILE A 279 -3.43 -6.26 -17.11
N ALA A 280 -4.12 -5.15 -17.34
CA ALA A 280 -4.79 -4.84 -18.59
C ALA A 280 -3.78 -4.69 -19.75
N GLU A 281 -2.69 -3.96 -19.53
CA GLU A 281 -1.60 -3.79 -20.51
C GLU A 281 -0.96 -5.14 -20.88
N ASN A 282 -0.68 -6.00 -19.91
CA ASN A 282 -0.13 -7.33 -20.15
C ASN A 282 -1.08 -8.24 -20.95
N ASN A 283 -2.38 -7.99 -20.87
CA ASN A 283 -3.42 -8.68 -21.68
C ASN A 283 -3.71 -7.98 -23.00
N GLY A 284 -2.91 -6.98 -23.40
CA GLY A 284 -3.09 -6.24 -24.66
C GLY A 284 -4.29 -5.28 -24.65
N GLN A 285 -4.84 -4.96 -23.49
CA GLN A 285 -5.96 -4.04 -23.34
C GLN A 285 -5.43 -2.65 -22.97
N GLN A 286 -5.88 -1.63 -23.70
CA GLN A 286 -5.62 -0.24 -23.35
C GLN A 286 -6.82 0.29 -22.57
N ILE A 287 -6.70 0.41 -21.27
CA ILE A 287 -7.70 1.01 -20.39
C ILE A 287 -7.14 2.34 -19.87
N ASP A 288 -7.97 3.39 -19.92
CA ASP A 288 -7.58 4.69 -19.36
C ASP A 288 -7.33 4.55 -17.84
N PRO A 289 -6.08 4.76 -17.36
CA PRO A 289 -5.76 4.64 -15.96
C PRO A 289 -6.56 5.60 -15.07
N GLN A 290 -6.99 6.75 -15.59
CA GLN A 290 -7.82 7.70 -14.84
C GLN A 290 -9.24 7.17 -14.63
N LEU A 291 -9.78 6.45 -15.61
CA LEU A 291 -11.07 5.78 -15.47
C LEU A 291 -11.00 4.68 -14.41
N ILE A 292 -9.95 3.85 -14.42
CA ILE A 292 -9.74 2.82 -13.40
C ILE A 292 -9.61 3.47 -12.02
N ALA A 293 -8.85 4.56 -11.90
CA ALA A 293 -8.68 5.28 -10.65
C ALA A 293 -10.03 5.81 -10.12
N GLY A 294 -10.84 6.43 -10.97
CA GLY A 294 -12.15 6.94 -10.59
C GLY A 294 -13.11 5.83 -10.14
N ILE A 295 -13.15 4.71 -10.86
CA ILE A 295 -13.97 3.56 -10.50
C ILE A 295 -13.49 2.96 -9.17
N SER A 296 -12.18 2.73 -9.03
CA SER A 296 -11.59 2.16 -7.80
C SER A 296 -11.88 3.04 -6.60
N GLU A 297 -11.73 4.35 -6.72
CA GLU A 297 -12.02 5.29 -5.63
C GLU A 297 -13.51 5.31 -5.27
N ALA A 298 -14.39 5.31 -6.26
CA ALA A 298 -15.83 5.23 -6.03
C ALA A 298 -16.22 3.94 -5.30
N LEU A 299 -15.65 2.81 -5.70
CA LEU A 299 -15.86 1.51 -5.06
C LEU A 299 -15.33 1.51 -3.62
N LEU A 300 -14.11 2.01 -3.41
CA LEU A 300 -13.48 2.06 -2.09
C LEU A 300 -14.19 3.02 -1.13
N LYS A 301 -14.84 4.07 -1.60
CA LYS A 301 -15.65 5.00 -0.79
C LYS A 301 -17.07 4.49 -0.54
N SER A 302 -17.54 3.48 -1.28
CA SER A 302 -18.90 2.97 -1.18
C SER A 302 -19.14 2.24 0.14
N ASP A 303 -20.37 2.27 0.62
CA ASP A 303 -20.82 1.43 1.71
C ASP A 303 -20.70 -0.05 1.32
N PRO A 304 -20.13 -0.91 2.20
CA PRO A 304 -19.89 -2.33 1.89
C PRO A 304 -21.14 -3.10 1.42
N ALA A 305 -22.29 -2.85 2.04
CA ALA A 305 -23.52 -3.54 1.68
C ALA A 305 -24.03 -3.12 0.29
N ARG A 306 -23.94 -1.82 -0.03
CA ARG A 306 -24.27 -1.30 -1.36
C ARG A 306 -23.30 -1.83 -2.43
N LEU A 307 -22.03 -1.94 -2.09
CA LEU A 307 -21.03 -2.50 -3.01
C LEU A 307 -21.32 -3.98 -3.29
N LYS A 308 -21.63 -4.77 -2.26
CA LYS A 308 -22.01 -6.19 -2.41
C LYS A 308 -23.25 -6.36 -3.28
N LEU A 309 -24.26 -5.49 -3.10
CA LEU A 309 -25.47 -5.46 -3.95
C LEU A 309 -25.14 -5.11 -5.41
N ALA A 310 -24.29 -4.11 -5.64
CA ALA A 310 -23.83 -3.73 -6.98
C ALA A 310 -23.07 -4.87 -7.68
N LEU A 311 -22.15 -5.52 -6.95
CA LEU A 311 -21.43 -6.71 -7.44
C LEU A 311 -22.39 -7.88 -7.76
N SER A 312 -23.42 -8.09 -6.94
CA SER A 312 -24.46 -9.11 -7.21
C SER A 312 -25.19 -8.83 -8.51
N THR A 313 -25.61 -7.58 -8.73
CA THR A 313 -26.29 -7.16 -9.96
C THR A 313 -25.37 -7.34 -11.17
N LEU A 314 -24.09 -6.95 -11.05
CA LEU A 314 -23.10 -7.12 -12.09
C LEU A 314 -22.85 -8.61 -12.42
N ASN A 315 -22.81 -9.46 -11.38
CA ASN A 315 -22.57 -10.89 -11.57
C ASN A 315 -23.74 -11.62 -12.25
N MET A 316 -24.98 -11.14 -12.10
CA MET A 316 -26.12 -11.67 -12.88
C MET A 316 -25.93 -11.46 -14.39
N ILE A 317 -25.17 -10.45 -14.79
CA ILE A 317 -24.88 -10.15 -16.21
C ILE A 317 -23.62 -10.88 -16.68
N LEU A 318 -22.54 -10.83 -15.87
CA LEU A 318 -21.22 -11.32 -16.27
C LEU A 318 -20.98 -12.80 -15.98
N ASN A 319 -21.72 -13.37 -15.04
CA ASN A 319 -21.55 -14.75 -14.52
C ASN A 319 -20.07 -15.07 -14.23
N ASN A 320 -19.38 -14.16 -13.51
CA ASN A 320 -17.96 -14.25 -13.24
C ASN A 320 -17.70 -15.02 -11.94
N GLU A 321 -16.83 -16.04 -11.99
CA GLU A 321 -16.54 -16.89 -10.83
C GLU A 321 -15.90 -16.11 -9.67
N ILE A 322 -14.98 -15.16 -9.95
CA ILE A 322 -14.33 -14.36 -8.90
C ILE A 322 -15.38 -13.51 -8.16
N ILE A 323 -16.29 -12.86 -8.89
CA ILE A 323 -17.37 -12.10 -8.26
C ILE A 323 -18.27 -13.03 -7.44
N THR A 324 -18.54 -14.22 -7.93
CA THR A 324 -19.33 -15.23 -7.19
C THR A 324 -18.64 -15.61 -5.86
N TYR A 325 -17.32 -15.77 -5.84
CA TYR A 325 -16.57 -16.04 -4.59
C TYR A 325 -16.62 -14.85 -3.64
N ILE A 326 -16.41 -13.61 -4.14
CA ILE A 326 -16.51 -12.39 -3.34
C ILE A 326 -17.89 -12.27 -2.68
N LEU A 327 -18.96 -12.60 -3.40
CA LEU A 327 -20.34 -12.53 -2.89
C LEU A 327 -20.64 -13.59 -1.83
N LYS A 328 -19.94 -14.74 -1.85
CA LYS A 328 -20.07 -15.80 -0.83
C LYS A 328 -19.33 -15.50 0.47
N MET A 329 -18.41 -14.54 0.47
CA MET A 329 -17.70 -14.15 1.69
C MET A 329 -18.67 -13.60 2.73
N ASP A 330 -18.44 -13.91 4.00
CA ASP A 330 -19.15 -13.27 5.10
C ASP A 330 -18.87 -11.76 5.12
N ASP A 331 -19.73 -11.00 5.78
CA ASP A 331 -19.63 -9.54 5.76
C ASP A 331 -18.37 -9.01 6.46
N ASN A 332 -17.88 -9.68 7.50
CA ASN A 332 -16.67 -9.28 8.21
C ASN A 332 -15.42 -9.47 7.33
N THR A 333 -15.33 -10.62 6.67
CA THR A 333 -14.25 -10.89 5.68
C THR A 333 -14.26 -9.85 4.58
N PHE A 334 -15.42 -9.56 3.99
CA PHE A 334 -15.56 -8.58 2.92
C PHE A 334 -15.17 -7.16 3.37
N VAL A 335 -15.65 -6.71 4.53
CA VAL A 335 -15.30 -5.40 5.11
C VAL A 335 -13.80 -5.32 5.42
N THR A 336 -13.21 -6.39 5.93
CA THR A 336 -11.77 -6.45 6.22
C THR A 336 -10.94 -6.30 4.95
N LEU A 337 -11.28 -7.02 3.88
CA LEU A 337 -10.60 -6.90 2.58
C LEU A 337 -10.71 -5.48 2.01
N LEU A 338 -11.89 -4.85 2.09
CA LEU A 338 -12.06 -3.46 1.69
C LEU A 338 -11.21 -2.50 2.52
N SER A 339 -11.10 -2.76 3.84
CA SER A 339 -10.22 -1.98 4.70
C SER A 339 -8.76 -2.08 4.29
N TRP A 340 -8.28 -3.28 3.93
CA TRP A 340 -6.91 -3.45 3.46
C TRP A 340 -6.65 -2.77 2.11
N MET A 341 -7.62 -2.79 1.22
CA MET A 341 -7.52 -2.04 -0.05
C MET A 341 -7.42 -0.53 0.18
N ARG A 342 -8.05 -0.01 1.23
CA ARG A 342 -8.03 1.43 1.60
C ARG A 342 -6.77 1.82 2.37
N ASN A 343 -6.46 1.04 3.40
CA ASN A 343 -5.51 1.42 4.45
C ASN A 343 -4.19 0.62 4.38
N GLY A 344 -4.13 -0.39 3.51
CA GLY A 344 -3.05 -1.35 3.42
C GLY A 344 -3.25 -2.57 4.30
N ILE A 345 -2.43 -3.59 4.06
CA ILE A 345 -2.45 -4.88 4.74
C ILE A 345 -1.55 -4.76 5.99
N PRO A 346 -2.12 -4.91 7.20
CA PRO A 346 -1.33 -4.86 8.42
C PRO A 346 -0.48 -6.14 8.55
N MET A 347 0.80 -5.95 8.80
CA MET A 347 1.77 -7.03 8.97
C MET A 347 2.56 -6.83 10.27
N GLY A 348 3.16 -7.88 10.77
CA GLY A 348 4.19 -7.81 11.79
C GLY A 348 5.57 -7.69 11.16
N ILE A 349 6.48 -7.04 11.87
CA ILE A 349 7.90 -7.01 11.56
C ILE A 349 8.71 -7.31 12.82
N SER A 350 9.79 -8.09 12.68
CA SER A 350 10.73 -8.37 13.76
C SER A 350 12.13 -8.53 13.20
N GLN A 351 13.07 -7.75 13.69
CA GLN A 351 14.49 -7.92 13.42
C GLN A 351 15.07 -8.85 14.49
N ALA A 352 15.13 -10.16 14.20
CA ALA A 352 15.60 -11.13 15.16
C ALA A 352 17.12 -11.06 15.36
N THR A 353 17.87 -10.80 14.29
CA THR A 353 19.31 -10.56 14.28
C THR A 353 19.64 -9.53 13.18
N LYS A 354 20.93 -9.18 13.02
CA LYS A 354 21.37 -8.35 11.89
C LYS A 354 21.09 -9.00 10.52
N ASP A 355 21.02 -10.34 10.50
CA ASP A 355 20.92 -11.13 9.26
C ASP A 355 19.50 -11.65 8.99
N HIS A 356 18.56 -11.50 9.95
CA HIS A 356 17.20 -12.01 9.84
C HIS A 356 16.17 -10.95 10.18
N THR A 357 15.38 -10.59 9.18
CA THR A 357 14.20 -9.72 9.31
C THR A 357 12.96 -10.52 8.93
N TYR A 358 12.07 -10.74 9.89
CA TYR A 358 10.79 -11.40 9.66
C TYR A 358 9.73 -10.37 9.33
N ILE A 359 9.03 -10.56 8.20
CA ILE A 359 7.81 -9.82 7.85
C ILE A 359 6.70 -10.85 7.73
N TYR A 360 5.64 -10.70 8.51
CA TYR A 360 4.64 -11.75 8.65
C TYR A 360 3.21 -11.22 8.80
N LEU A 361 2.25 -12.02 8.36
CA LEU A 361 0.83 -11.84 8.63
C LEU A 361 0.49 -12.48 9.98
N LYS A 362 -0.27 -11.77 10.80
CA LYS A 362 -0.80 -12.29 12.06
C LYS A 362 -2.11 -13.04 11.83
N LYS A 363 -2.56 -13.81 12.82
CA LYS A 363 -3.80 -14.58 12.80
C LYS A 363 -4.98 -13.76 12.29
N GLU A 364 -5.17 -12.54 12.81
CA GLU A 364 -6.27 -11.66 12.45
C GLU A 364 -6.23 -11.25 10.98
N THR A 365 -5.03 -11.06 10.44
CA THR A 365 -4.83 -10.76 9.02
C THR A 365 -4.94 -12.00 8.14
N LEU A 366 -4.63 -13.20 8.65
CA LEU A 366 -4.73 -14.45 7.91
C LEU A 366 -6.17 -14.98 7.83
N THR A 367 -7.00 -14.72 8.85
CA THR A 367 -8.37 -15.24 8.94
C THR A 367 -9.22 -14.99 7.68
N PRO A 368 -9.26 -13.82 7.06
CA PRO A 368 -10.01 -13.61 5.82
C PRO A 368 -9.56 -14.50 4.66
N PHE A 369 -8.25 -14.79 4.55
CA PHE A 369 -7.73 -15.71 3.53
C PHE A 369 -8.13 -17.15 3.83
N ILE A 370 -8.14 -17.56 5.10
CA ILE A 370 -8.58 -18.88 5.52
C ILE A 370 -10.05 -19.08 5.17
N ASN A 371 -10.91 -18.10 5.45
CA ASN A 371 -12.33 -18.14 5.09
C ASN A 371 -12.52 -18.28 3.56
N ILE A 372 -11.69 -17.63 2.76
CA ILE A 372 -11.70 -17.80 1.30
C ILE A 372 -11.30 -19.22 0.92
N ILE A 373 -10.24 -19.78 1.53
CA ILE A 373 -9.79 -21.14 1.29
C ILE A 373 -10.85 -22.15 1.68
N ASP A 374 -11.53 -21.97 2.82
CA ASP A 374 -12.63 -22.83 3.27
C ASP A 374 -13.79 -22.84 2.29
N ILE A 375 -14.16 -21.70 1.73
CA ILE A 375 -15.19 -21.59 0.68
C ILE A 375 -14.76 -22.32 -0.59
N LEU A 376 -13.49 -22.16 -1.01
CA LEU A 376 -12.95 -22.74 -2.25
C LEU A 376 -12.79 -24.25 -2.15
N LEU A 377 -12.23 -24.73 -1.04
CA LEU A 377 -11.86 -26.13 -0.85
C LEU A 377 -12.93 -26.94 -0.09
N LYS A 378 -13.98 -26.26 0.43
CA LYS A 378 -15.05 -26.84 1.27
C LYS A 378 -14.46 -27.53 2.52
N THR A 379 -13.54 -26.84 3.17
CA THR A 379 -12.88 -27.26 4.42
C THR A 379 -13.45 -26.45 5.60
N ASN A 380 -13.02 -26.78 6.81
CA ASN A 380 -13.37 -26.06 8.05
C ASN A 380 -12.07 -25.70 8.78
N LEU A 381 -11.13 -25.07 8.08
CA LEU A 381 -9.87 -24.62 8.66
C LEU A 381 -10.04 -23.54 9.73
N ASP A 382 -11.09 -22.75 9.62
CA ASP A 382 -11.48 -21.74 10.59
C ASP A 382 -11.71 -22.34 12.00
N GLU A 383 -12.32 -23.50 12.12
CA GLU A 383 -12.49 -24.21 13.39
C GLU A 383 -11.17 -24.61 14.01
N VAL A 384 -10.22 -25.08 13.21
CA VAL A 384 -8.86 -25.43 13.67
C VAL A 384 -8.07 -24.19 14.08
N VAL A 385 -8.14 -23.13 13.27
CA VAL A 385 -7.47 -21.84 13.56
C VAL A 385 -8.06 -21.16 14.80
N ALA A 386 -9.33 -21.39 15.11
CA ALA A 386 -9.95 -20.92 16.34
C ALA A 386 -9.26 -21.45 17.61
N LEU A 387 -8.61 -22.60 17.54
CA LEU A 387 -7.86 -23.21 18.66
C LEU A 387 -6.44 -22.63 18.83
N PHE A 388 -5.97 -21.81 17.89
CA PHE A 388 -4.65 -21.20 18.00
C PHE A 388 -4.72 -19.92 18.84
N ASP A 389 -3.78 -19.77 19.73
CA ASP A 389 -3.50 -18.50 20.44
C ASP A 389 -2.80 -17.54 19.48
N LYS A 390 -1.75 -18.01 18.83
CA LYS A 390 -0.92 -17.26 17.91
C LYS A 390 -0.79 -18.01 16.58
N MET A 391 -0.87 -17.29 15.49
CA MET A 391 -0.53 -17.76 14.15
C MET A 391 0.11 -16.61 13.39
N GLU A 392 1.38 -16.78 13.06
CA GLU A 392 2.19 -15.84 12.30
C GLU A 392 2.81 -16.59 11.14
N ILE A 393 2.55 -16.12 9.92
CA ILE A 393 3.08 -16.72 8.68
C ILE A 393 3.64 -15.61 7.80
N GLY A 394 4.87 -15.76 7.37
CA GLY A 394 5.55 -14.76 6.58
C GLY A 394 6.88 -15.23 6.03
N VAL A 395 7.73 -14.24 5.76
CA VAL A 395 9.05 -14.41 5.15
C VAL A 395 10.16 -14.17 6.15
N ASP A 396 11.23 -14.94 6.03
CA ASP A 396 12.54 -14.67 6.60
C ASP A 396 13.41 -14.02 5.54
N LEU A 397 13.95 -12.84 5.82
CA LEU A 397 14.67 -11.99 4.88
C LEU A 397 16.06 -11.65 5.42
N THR A 398 17.05 -11.72 4.54
CA THR A 398 18.44 -11.31 4.81
C THR A 398 18.76 -10.06 4.01
N CYS A 399 19.35 -9.05 4.65
CA CYS A 399 19.76 -7.82 3.99
C CYS A 399 20.99 -8.08 3.11
N LEU A 400 20.93 -7.67 1.83
CA LEU A 400 22.02 -7.90 0.87
C LEU A 400 23.22 -6.94 1.01
N LEU A 401 23.13 -5.88 1.82
CA LEU A 401 24.21 -4.90 1.98
C LEU A 401 25.48 -5.44 2.65
N TYR A 402 25.44 -6.62 3.25
CA TYR A 402 26.60 -7.19 3.98
C TYR A 402 27.40 -8.19 3.15
N THR A 403 27.04 -8.45 1.89
CA THR A 403 27.74 -9.44 1.07
C THR A 403 28.74 -8.87 0.06
N SER A 404 28.73 -7.54 -0.17
CA SER A 404 29.65 -6.89 -1.12
C SER A 404 30.98 -6.40 -0.53
N ASP A 405 31.04 -6.18 0.79
CA ASP A 405 32.27 -5.68 1.45
C ASP A 405 33.21 -6.78 1.95
N ALA A 406 32.83 -8.07 1.82
CA ALA A 406 33.66 -9.21 2.24
C ALA A 406 34.50 -9.81 1.11
N ALA A 407 34.44 -9.25 -0.09
CA ALA A 407 35.17 -9.79 -1.27
C ALA A 407 36.41 -8.98 -1.67
N ASP A 408 36.73 -7.91 -0.94
CA ASP A 408 37.90 -7.03 -1.23
C ASP A 408 38.91 -6.92 -0.07
N ASP A 409 39.01 -7.94 0.82
CA ASP A 409 40.11 -8.08 1.77
C ASP A 409 40.93 -9.37 1.48
#